data_44031083df85e749e2d7e53e37a43873
#
_entry.id   44031083df85e749e2d7e53e37a43873
#
_cell.length_a   1.000
_cell.length_b   1.000
_cell.length_c   1.000
_cell.angle_alpha   90.00
_cell.angle_beta   90.00
_cell.angle_gamma   90.00
#
_symmetry.space_group_name_H-M   'P 1'
#
loop_
_entity.id
_entity.type
_entity.pdbx_description
1 polymer ?
#
loop_
_entity_poly.entity_id
_entity_poly.type
_entity_poly.pdbx_seq_one_letter_code
_entity_poly.pdbx_strand_id
1 'polypeptide(L)'
;MTVAQVIKPEPMAPSPTGFEPRIVAFVCKWCTYAGADLAGTSRMTYPPNVRTLMLPCTGRIDVSFVVRAFLQGADGVIVSGCHPGDCHYTAGNYRARRRWTLLRDLLDTLGVDLARFDLAWISAAEGAKWVKTIQSLTDKIKKLGPYESMHRLAADRTPDIAPRIESDLLFQVASQDGNTAPASPELVTAVSEALSSGHAKVVVGWTRSDTLSRPRPSWITTPEAARSLVEPSGSGNLARLLKNPHLRRILPLGIVARSSEVLSLNVLAQEAQVDPASIVVFAVADDGQFRGMVDLATASTTMLQNLPADRPVGFSDAVFKALDELMAKPPAERWEFWMEQSAKCIKCYACRGSCPMCGCDQCFTDKNQPQWFPTAADGPGNFAWHLLRAFHLAGRCVGCGACQAACPARIPLNVLSAAMARSALKHFGHQAGLDPKGTSLQSDFKPNDQEDFIL
;
A
#
# COMPACT_ATOMS: atom_id res chain seq x y z
N MET A 1 32.70 12.89 -15.58
CA MET A 1 32.02 12.37 -14.38
C MET A 1 31.76 10.90 -14.60
N THR A 2 32.51 10.07 -13.94
CA THR A 2 32.62 8.63 -14.17
C THR A 2 31.35 7.93 -13.66
N VAL A 3 30.69 7.17 -14.54
CA VAL A 3 29.55 6.32 -14.21
C VAL A 3 30.00 5.29 -13.19
N ALA A 4 29.43 5.35 -11.98
CA ALA A 4 29.68 4.36 -10.96
C ALA A 4 29.23 2.99 -11.51
N GLN A 5 30.18 2.12 -11.81
CA GLN A 5 29.94 0.73 -12.15
C GLN A 5 29.16 0.09 -11.00
N VAL A 6 27.97 -0.41 -11.29
CA VAL A 6 27.23 -1.27 -10.38
C VAL A 6 28.07 -2.54 -10.22
N ILE A 7 28.80 -2.63 -9.11
CA ILE A 7 29.52 -3.83 -8.73
C ILE A 7 28.47 -4.93 -8.53
N LYS A 8 28.37 -5.85 -9.49
CA LYS A 8 27.64 -7.09 -9.28
C LYS A 8 28.34 -7.83 -8.16
N PRO A 9 27.66 -8.23 -7.08
CA PRO A 9 28.32 -9.07 -6.07
C PRO A 9 28.72 -10.38 -6.73
N GLU A 10 30.01 -10.70 -6.68
CA GLU A 10 30.48 -12.04 -7.05
C GLU A 10 29.76 -13.06 -6.17
N PRO A 11 29.32 -14.20 -6.73
CA PRO A 11 28.77 -15.29 -5.95
C PRO A 11 29.86 -15.78 -4.97
N MET A 12 29.59 -15.66 -3.66
CA MET A 12 30.45 -16.27 -2.65
C MET A 12 30.54 -17.77 -2.91
N ALA A 13 31.75 -18.29 -3.04
CA ALA A 13 31.96 -19.71 -3.14
C ALA A 13 31.32 -20.45 -1.94
N PRO A 14 30.67 -21.62 -2.14
CA PRO A 14 30.06 -22.37 -1.06
C PRO A 14 31.13 -22.80 -0.04
N SER A 15 30.82 -22.59 1.25
CA SER A 15 31.65 -23.11 2.34
C SER A 15 31.69 -24.63 2.27
N PRO A 16 32.87 -25.28 2.48
CA PRO A 16 33.00 -26.73 2.34
C PRO A 16 32.30 -27.55 3.44
N THR A 17 31.69 -26.92 4.44
CA THR A 17 31.10 -27.60 5.61
C THR A 17 29.76 -26.98 6.05
N GLY A 18 28.76 -27.02 5.20
CA GLY A 18 27.41 -26.64 5.59
C GLY A 18 26.94 -25.27 5.08
N PHE A 19 25.62 -25.01 5.20
CA PHE A 19 24.97 -23.76 4.79
C PHE A 19 25.37 -22.59 5.71
N GLU A 20 25.91 -21.53 5.12
CA GLU A 20 26.21 -20.28 5.80
C GLU A 20 25.24 -19.17 5.31
N PRO A 21 24.34 -18.68 6.18
CA PRO A 21 23.32 -17.74 5.78
C PRO A 21 23.88 -16.36 5.43
N ARG A 22 23.29 -15.70 4.44
CA ARG A 22 23.53 -14.30 4.13
C ARG A 22 22.51 -13.45 4.86
N ILE A 23 22.93 -12.68 5.85
CA ILE A 23 22.07 -11.85 6.67
C ILE A 23 22.38 -10.38 6.41
N VAL A 24 21.35 -9.56 6.24
CA VAL A 24 21.48 -8.10 6.10
C VAL A 24 20.88 -7.42 7.32
N ALA A 25 21.66 -6.55 7.96
CA ALA A 25 21.25 -5.75 9.10
C ALA A 25 21.15 -4.26 8.71
N PHE A 26 19.95 -3.71 8.71
CA PHE A 26 19.74 -2.27 8.59
C PHE A 26 19.70 -1.66 9.98
N VAL A 27 20.66 -0.81 10.31
CA VAL A 27 20.87 -0.33 11.67
C VAL A 27 20.93 1.18 11.78
N CYS A 28 20.36 1.72 12.85
CA CYS A 28 20.47 3.12 13.19
C CYS A 28 21.90 3.50 13.56
N LYS A 29 22.43 4.58 12.97
CA LYS A 29 23.76 5.11 13.22
C LYS A 29 24.01 5.42 14.68
N TRP A 30 23.06 6.06 15.36
CA TRP A 30 23.22 6.63 16.69
C TRP A 30 23.16 5.60 17.83
N CYS A 31 22.49 4.48 17.58
CA CYS A 31 22.22 3.49 18.61
C CYS A 31 22.81 2.12 18.22
N THR A 32 22.10 1.34 17.42
CA THR A 32 22.50 -0.05 17.13
C THR A 32 23.87 -0.16 16.47
N TYR A 33 24.21 0.77 15.54
CA TYR A 33 25.54 0.74 14.92
C TYR A 33 26.64 1.01 15.96
N ALA A 34 26.42 2.00 16.85
CA ALA A 34 27.35 2.27 17.94
C ALA A 34 27.45 1.09 18.93
N GLY A 35 26.33 0.39 19.20
CA GLY A 35 26.34 -0.84 20.00
C GLY A 35 27.10 -1.98 19.33
N ALA A 36 26.98 -2.11 17.99
CA ALA A 36 27.78 -3.07 17.22
C ALA A 36 29.28 -2.73 17.25
N ASP A 37 29.62 -1.44 17.15
CA ASP A 37 31.00 -0.94 17.27
C ASP A 37 31.56 -1.20 18.68
N LEU A 38 30.78 -0.96 19.73
CA LEU A 38 31.13 -1.30 21.11
C LEU A 38 31.42 -2.81 21.26
N ALA A 39 30.63 -3.68 20.63
CA ALA A 39 30.89 -5.12 20.66
C ALA A 39 32.23 -5.45 20.02
N GLY A 40 32.58 -4.83 18.89
CA GLY A 40 33.88 -5.00 18.22
C GLY A 40 35.06 -4.49 19.05
N THR A 41 34.95 -3.27 19.60
CA THR A 41 36.00 -2.67 20.45
C THR A 41 36.20 -3.45 21.75
N SER A 42 35.12 -4.04 22.29
CA SER A 42 35.16 -4.93 23.46
C SER A 42 35.57 -6.35 23.12
N ARG A 43 35.98 -6.65 21.87
CA ARG A 43 36.39 -7.96 21.38
C ARG A 43 35.37 -9.08 21.59
N MET A 44 34.08 -8.73 21.56
CA MET A 44 33.01 -9.72 21.62
C MET A 44 32.91 -10.43 20.25
N THR A 45 32.82 -11.76 20.27
CA THR A 45 32.73 -12.56 19.04
C THR A 45 31.28 -12.84 18.68
N TYR A 46 30.92 -12.67 17.42
CA TYR A 46 29.61 -13.06 16.84
C TYR A 46 29.80 -13.53 15.39
N PRO A 47 28.80 -14.24 14.81
CA PRO A 47 28.93 -14.81 13.48
C PRO A 47 29.21 -13.75 12.40
N PRO A 48 30.13 -14.02 11.43
CA PRO A 48 30.48 -13.05 10.37
C PRO A 48 29.44 -12.98 9.25
N ASN A 49 28.34 -13.70 9.39
CA ASN A 49 27.29 -13.84 8.38
C ASN A 49 26.48 -12.57 8.11
N VAL A 50 26.65 -11.53 8.96
CA VAL A 50 25.83 -10.33 8.93
C VAL A 50 26.54 -9.18 8.22
N ARG A 51 25.91 -8.65 7.20
CA ARG A 51 26.31 -7.39 6.55
C ARG A 51 25.52 -6.23 7.14
N THR A 52 26.22 -5.37 7.88
CA THR A 52 25.63 -4.21 8.55
C THR A 52 25.58 -3.01 7.62
N LEU A 53 24.39 -2.47 7.38
CA LEU A 53 24.13 -1.26 6.62
C LEU A 53 23.67 -0.16 7.57
N MET A 54 24.50 0.83 7.75
CA MET A 54 24.23 1.97 8.64
C MET A 54 23.35 2.99 7.94
N LEU A 55 22.24 3.40 8.61
CA LEU A 55 21.36 4.48 8.19
C LEU A 55 21.20 5.54 9.29
N PRO A 56 20.86 6.78 8.95
CA PRO A 56 20.74 7.85 9.94
C PRO A 56 19.77 7.51 11.08
N CYS A 57 18.64 6.85 10.80
CA CYS A 57 17.61 6.49 11.77
C CYS A 57 16.76 5.33 11.23
N THR A 58 16.17 4.52 12.12
CA THR A 58 15.17 3.49 11.74
C THR A 58 13.98 4.11 11.01
N GLY A 59 13.59 5.33 11.36
CA GLY A 59 12.54 6.08 10.64
C GLY A 59 12.87 6.39 9.17
N ARG A 60 14.15 6.29 8.76
CA ARG A 60 14.61 6.46 7.36
C ARG A 60 14.69 5.12 6.61
N ILE A 61 14.67 4.01 7.33
CA ILE A 61 14.69 2.69 6.69
C ILE A 61 13.36 2.48 6.00
N ASP A 62 13.38 2.42 4.68
CA ASP A 62 12.21 2.16 3.86
C ASP A 62 11.98 0.64 3.74
N VAL A 63 10.72 0.24 3.66
CA VAL A 63 10.32 -1.17 3.48
C VAL A 63 10.95 -1.77 2.22
N SER A 64 11.13 -0.94 1.20
CA SER A 64 11.78 -1.34 -0.04
C SER A 64 13.20 -1.88 0.16
N PHE A 65 13.92 -1.44 1.20
CA PHE A 65 15.26 -1.95 1.50
C PHE A 65 15.21 -3.41 1.94
N VAL A 66 14.24 -3.77 2.79
CA VAL A 66 14.03 -5.15 3.24
C VAL A 66 13.66 -6.06 2.07
N VAL A 67 12.70 -5.62 1.25
CA VAL A 67 12.28 -6.37 0.05
C VAL A 67 13.45 -6.56 -0.90
N ARG A 68 14.24 -5.51 -1.14
CA ARG A 68 15.41 -5.57 -2.00
C ARG A 68 16.48 -6.52 -1.46
N ALA A 69 16.73 -6.52 -0.14
CA ALA A 69 17.69 -7.44 0.47
C ALA A 69 17.32 -8.90 0.19
N PHE A 70 16.06 -9.27 0.38
CA PHE A 70 15.58 -10.61 0.05
C PHE A 70 15.70 -10.92 -1.44
N LEU A 71 15.28 -10.02 -2.32
CA LEU A 71 15.41 -10.19 -3.78
C LEU A 71 16.86 -10.22 -4.28
N GLN A 72 17.82 -9.77 -3.47
CA GLN A 72 19.25 -9.89 -3.74
C GLN A 72 19.90 -11.11 -3.07
N GLY A 73 19.08 -12.00 -2.53
CA GLY A 73 19.48 -13.30 -2.02
C GLY A 73 19.89 -13.31 -0.54
N ALA A 74 19.38 -12.38 0.27
CA ALA A 74 19.49 -12.51 1.71
C ALA A 74 18.60 -13.65 2.21
N ASP A 75 19.13 -14.48 3.11
CA ASP A 75 18.41 -15.56 3.79
C ASP A 75 17.69 -15.06 5.03
N GLY A 76 18.15 -13.94 5.59
CA GLY A 76 17.55 -13.24 6.71
C GLY A 76 17.82 -11.74 6.69
N VAL A 77 16.89 -10.97 7.26
CA VAL A 77 17.00 -9.52 7.39
C VAL A 77 16.65 -9.09 8.81
N ILE A 78 17.44 -8.19 9.37
CA ILE A 78 17.10 -7.53 10.64
C ILE A 78 17.11 -6.02 10.48
N VAL A 79 16.13 -5.36 11.10
CA VAL A 79 16.11 -3.91 11.28
C VAL A 79 16.27 -3.59 12.76
N SER A 80 17.22 -2.71 13.10
CA SER A 80 17.47 -2.40 14.50
C SER A 80 17.75 -0.91 14.73
N GLY A 81 17.28 -0.42 15.87
CA GLY A 81 17.43 0.97 16.29
C GLY A 81 17.29 1.19 17.78
N CYS A 82 17.20 2.45 18.17
CA CYS A 82 17.08 2.87 19.55
C CYS A 82 15.73 2.46 20.16
N HIS A 83 15.74 2.25 21.46
CA HIS A 83 14.52 2.04 22.24
C HIS A 83 13.52 3.18 22.04
N PRO A 84 12.21 2.90 22.12
CA PRO A 84 11.17 3.94 22.08
C PRO A 84 11.45 5.02 23.16
N GLY A 85 11.41 6.29 22.74
CA GLY A 85 11.76 7.42 23.60
C GLY A 85 13.20 7.91 23.45
N ASP A 86 14.15 7.08 23.05
CA ASP A 86 15.59 7.42 22.95
C ASP A 86 16.04 7.84 21.54
N CYS A 87 15.09 8.11 20.65
CA CYS A 87 15.43 8.44 19.28
C CYS A 87 16.15 9.79 19.18
N HIS A 88 17.33 9.82 18.57
CA HIS A 88 18.08 11.07 18.31
C HIS A 88 17.26 12.12 17.53
N TYR A 89 16.31 11.67 16.70
CA TYR A 89 15.39 12.51 15.93
C TYR A 89 13.98 12.52 16.52
N THR A 90 13.85 12.27 17.82
CA THR A 90 12.66 12.27 18.65
C THR A 90 11.63 11.17 18.35
N ALA A 91 11.15 11.04 17.11
CA ALA A 91 10.00 10.18 16.75
C ALA A 91 10.31 9.09 15.68
N GLY A 92 11.56 8.96 15.26
CA GLY A 92 11.90 8.09 14.14
C GLY A 92 11.61 6.60 14.38
N ASN A 93 11.91 6.11 15.57
CA ASN A 93 11.63 4.71 15.97
C ASN A 93 10.12 4.46 16.18
N TYR A 94 9.37 5.40 16.73
CA TYR A 94 7.91 5.28 16.84
C TYR A 94 7.23 5.13 15.47
N ARG A 95 7.63 5.96 14.49
CA ARG A 95 7.13 5.85 13.11
C ARG A 95 7.59 4.57 12.43
N ALA A 96 8.83 4.15 12.69
CA ALA A 96 9.36 2.90 12.19
C ALA A 96 8.54 1.72 12.71
N ARG A 97 8.21 1.68 14.00
CA ARG A 97 7.40 0.62 14.63
C ARG A 97 6.10 0.34 13.87
N ARG A 98 5.31 1.38 13.54
CA ARG A 98 4.07 1.23 12.75
C ARG A 98 4.33 0.62 11.37
N ARG A 99 5.37 1.08 10.67
CA ARG A 99 5.71 0.54 9.35
C ARG A 99 6.08 -0.93 9.42
N TRP A 100 6.81 -1.33 10.45
CA TRP A 100 7.25 -2.71 10.60
C TRP A 100 6.10 -3.63 11.01
N THR A 101 5.18 -3.18 11.84
CA THR A 101 3.94 -3.90 12.13
C THR A 101 3.16 -4.20 10.83
N LEU A 102 2.92 -3.16 10.05
CA LEU A 102 2.20 -3.29 8.76
C LEU A 102 2.96 -4.18 7.77
N LEU A 103 4.30 -4.05 7.69
CA LEU A 103 5.10 -4.90 6.81
C LEU A 103 5.02 -6.36 7.23
N ARG A 104 5.13 -6.64 8.52
CA ARG A 104 5.07 -8.00 9.04
C ARG A 104 3.76 -8.69 8.65
N ASP A 105 2.62 -8.02 8.86
CA ASP A 105 1.32 -8.56 8.48
C ASP A 105 1.19 -8.73 6.95
N LEU A 106 1.76 -7.83 6.16
CA LEU A 106 1.79 -7.97 4.70
C LEU A 106 2.64 -9.15 4.26
N LEU A 107 3.82 -9.33 4.84
CA LEU A 107 4.68 -10.47 4.56
C LEU A 107 4.00 -11.78 4.93
N ASP A 108 3.31 -11.85 6.07
CA ASP A 108 2.51 -13.01 6.46
C ASP A 108 1.38 -13.30 5.46
N THR A 109 0.64 -12.27 5.05
CA THR A 109 -0.41 -12.39 4.02
C THR A 109 0.13 -12.96 2.72
N LEU A 110 1.35 -12.57 2.33
CA LEU A 110 2.04 -13.07 1.15
C LEU A 110 2.67 -14.47 1.34
N GLY A 111 2.64 -15.03 2.54
CA GLY A 111 3.24 -16.31 2.84
C GLY A 111 4.77 -16.28 2.97
N VAL A 112 5.36 -15.11 3.18
CA VAL A 112 6.80 -14.96 3.48
C VAL A 112 7.07 -15.52 4.87
N ASP A 113 8.13 -16.32 5.00
CA ASP A 113 8.55 -16.87 6.30
C ASP A 113 9.03 -15.77 7.25
N LEU A 114 8.17 -15.40 8.21
CA LEU A 114 8.45 -14.34 9.19
C LEU A 114 9.64 -14.65 10.10
N ALA A 115 10.05 -15.91 10.22
CA ALA A 115 11.22 -16.26 11.01
C ALA A 115 12.54 -15.72 10.39
N ARG A 116 12.49 -15.26 9.14
CA ARG A 116 13.62 -14.67 8.41
C ARG A 116 13.69 -13.14 8.51
N PHE A 117 12.73 -12.52 9.19
CA PHE A 117 12.67 -11.07 9.36
C PHE A 117 12.55 -10.70 10.84
N ASP A 118 13.61 -10.15 11.42
CA ASP A 118 13.65 -9.72 12.81
C ASP A 118 13.71 -8.19 12.96
N LEU A 119 13.22 -7.74 14.09
CA LEU A 119 13.28 -6.36 14.56
C LEU A 119 13.85 -6.34 15.98
N ALA A 120 14.74 -5.39 16.27
CA ALA A 120 15.33 -5.30 17.61
C ALA A 120 15.60 -3.85 18.03
N TRP A 121 15.27 -3.52 19.28
CA TRP A 121 15.71 -2.28 19.90
C TRP A 121 17.04 -2.49 20.62
N ILE A 122 18.09 -1.81 20.16
CA ILE A 122 19.44 -1.92 20.69
C ILE A 122 20.05 -0.53 20.82
N SER A 123 20.41 -0.14 22.05
CA SER A 123 21.06 1.13 22.34
C SER A 123 22.58 1.07 22.07
N ALA A 124 23.22 2.23 22.10
CA ALA A 124 24.68 2.35 21.93
C ALA A 124 25.49 1.60 22.99
N ALA A 125 24.95 1.44 24.21
CA ALA A 125 25.59 0.75 25.33
C ALA A 125 25.35 -0.77 25.34
N GLU A 126 24.50 -1.30 24.43
CA GLU A 126 24.04 -2.68 24.44
C GLU A 126 24.81 -3.59 23.45
N GLY A 127 26.16 -3.50 23.42
CA GLY A 127 26.96 -4.34 22.56
C GLY A 127 26.75 -5.86 22.79
N ALA A 128 26.56 -6.28 24.04
CA ALA A 128 26.23 -7.68 24.36
C ALA A 128 24.85 -8.10 23.81
N LYS A 129 23.85 -7.21 23.83
CA LYS A 129 22.54 -7.48 23.22
C LYS A 129 22.65 -7.62 21.70
N TRP A 130 23.47 -6.78 21.05
CA TRP A 130 23.76 -6.94 19.62
C TRP A 130 24.32 -8.33 19.31
N VAL A 131 25.37 -8.76 20.02
CA VAL A 131 25.99 -10.08 19.83
C VAL A 131 24.96 -11.21 19.98
N LYS A 132 24.18 -11.18 21.07
CA LYS A 132 23.15 -12.19 21.34
C LYS A 132 22.08 -12.22 20.24
N THR A 133 21.62 -11.05 19.77
CA THR A 133 20.60 -10.94 18.73
C THR A 133 21.11 -11.53 17.41
N ILE A 134 22.33 -11.18 17.01
CA ILE A 134 22.92 -11.69 15.76
C ILE A 134 23.19 -13.19 15.83
N GLN A 135 23.67 -13.68 16.97
CA GLN A 135 23.87 -15.12 17.18
C GLN A 135 22.55 -15.87 17.05
N SER A 136 21.50 -15.42 17.77
CA SER A 136 20.18 -16.04 17.74
C SER A 136 19.58 -16.05 16.33
N LEU A 137 19.66 -14.92 15.59
CA LEU A 137 19.18 -14.85 14.21
C LEU A 137 19.97 -15.80 13.29
N THR A 138 21.29 -15.81 13.40
CA THR A 138 22.13 -16.69 12.57
C THR A 138 21.80 -18.16 12.80
N ASP A 139 21.67 -18.57 14.06
CA ASP A 139 21.34 -19.95 14.44
C ASP A 139 19.92 -20.34 13.96
N LYS A 140 18.99 -19.40 14.06
CA LYS A 140 17.62 -19.56 13.54
C LYS A 140 17.64 -19.78 12.02
N ILE A 141 18.34 -18.93 11.27
CA ILE A 141 18.41 -19.05 9.82
C ILE A 141 19.17 -20.31 9.38
N LYS A 142 20.23 -20.71 10.11
CA LYS A 142 20.93 -21.99 9.85
C LYS A 142 20.00 -23.19 9.96
N LYS A 143 19.12 -23.20 10.96
CA LYS A 143 18.11 -24.27 11.13
C LYS A 143 17.04 -24.27 10.03
N LEU A 144 16.65 -23.09 9.54
CA LEU A 144 15.66 -22.94 8.46
C LEU A 144 16.25 -23.32 7.08
N GLY A 145 17.58 -23.28 6.94
CA GLY A 145 18.25 -23.48 5.65
C GLY A 145 18.13 -22.29 4.68
N PRO A 146 18.60 -22.44 3.44
CA PRO A 146 18.52 -21.40 2.41
C PRO A 146 17.09 -20.94 2.15
N TYR A 147 16.91 -19.66 1.78
CA TYR A 147 15.58 -19.13 1.43
C TYR A 147 15.24 -19.46 -0.03
N GLU A 148 15.08 -20.74 -0.35
CA GLU A 148 14.96 -21.25 -1.72
C GLU A 148 13.83 -20.62 -2.53
N SER A 149 12.63 -20.41 -1.93
CA SER A 149 11.50 -19.79 -2.62
C SER A 149 11.79 -18.36 -3.06
N MET A 150 12.44 -17.57 -2.21
CA MET A 150 12.84 -16.21 -2.53
C MET A 150 14.02 -16.19 -3.53
N HIS A 151 14.98 -17.11 -3.39
CA HIS A 151 16.09 -17.23 -4.33
C HIS A 151 15.61 -17.63 -5.73
N ARG A 152 14.64 -18.55 -5.83
CA ARG A 152 13.99 -18.90 -7.10
C ARG A 152 13.28 -17.69 -7.70
N LEU A 153 12.47 -16.97 -6.91
CA LEU A 153 11.83 -15.73 -7.36
C LEU A 153 12.86 -14.71 -7.86
N ALA A 154 13.94 -14.50 -7.11
CA ALA A 154 14.99 -13.54 -7.47
C ALA A 154 15.72 -13.91 -8.78
N ALA A 155 15.80 -15.19 -9.12
CA ALA A 155 16.41 -15.69 -10.35
C ALA A 155 15.45 -15.68 -11.54
N ASP A 156 14.13 -15.65 -11.29
CA ASP A 156 13.12 -15.68 -12.34
C ASP A 156 13.06 -14.34 -13.09
N ARG A 157 13.64 -14.32 -14.26
CA ARG A 157 13.62 -13.17 -15.20
C ARG A 157 12.74 -13.43 -16.42
N THR A 158 11.96 -14.49 -16.38
CA THR A 158 11.06 -14.85 -17.47
C THR A 158 9.79 -14.00 -17.38
N PRO A 159 9.48 -13.18 -18.37
CA PRO A 159 8.17 -12.55 -18.46
C PRO A 159 7.13 -13.63 -18.74
N ASP A 160 6.35 -14.03 -17.76
CA ASP A 160 5.22 -14.92 -18.00
C ASP A 160 4.06 -14.09 -18.58
N ILE A 161 4.07 -13.91 -19.90
CA ILE A 161 3.06 -13.16 -20.66
C ILE A 161 1.84 -14.03 -20.98
N ALA A 162 1.85 -15.31 -20.63
CA ALA A 162 0.72 -16.20 -20.89
C ALA A 162 -0.45 -15.84 -19.98
N PRO A 163 -1.62 -15.45 -20.51
CA PRO A 163 -2.81 -15.25 -19.70
C PRO A 163 -3.33 -16.62 -19.26
N ARG A 164 -2.93 -17.09 -18.11
CA ARG A 164 -3.64 -18.19 -17.42
C ARG A 164 -4.92 -17.63 -16.85
N ILE A 165 -5.95 -17.63 -17.66
CA ILE A 165 -7.32 -17.24 -17.29
C ILE A 165 -8.01 -18.51 -16.79
N GLU A 166 -7.76 -18.91 -15.57
CA GLU A 166 -8.62 -19.88 -14.89
C GLU A 166 -8.49 -19.74 -13.38
N SER A 167 -9.37 -18.94 -12.79
CA SER A 167 -9.80 -19.11 -11.39
C SER A 167 -11.11 -18.35 -11.18
N ASP A 168 -12.23 -19.04 -11.35
CA ASP A 168 -13.57 -18.44 -11.35
C ASP A 168 -14.08 -18.02 -9.97
N LEU A 169 -13.46 -18.44 -8.87
CA LEU A 169 -14.01 -18.25 -7.52
C LEU A 169 -13.78 -16.86 -6.89
N LEU A 170 -12.76 -16.12 -7.31
CA LEU A 170 -12.47 -14.79 -6.76
C LEU A 170 -13.00 -13.62 -7.63
N PHE A 171 -13.62 -13.92 -8.76
CA PHE A 171 -13.92 -12.94 -9.81
C PHE A 171 -15.38 -12.55 -9.99
N GLN A 172 -16.31 -13.16 -9.28
CA GLN A 172 -17.72 -12.77 -9.33
C GLN A 172 -18.02 -11.37 -8.76
N VAL A 173 -17.02 -10.73 -8.16
CA VAL A 173 -17.16 -9.40 -7.51
C VAL A 173 -17.02 -8.23 -8.48
N ALA A 174 -16.56 -8.44 -9.72
CA ALA A 174 -16.16 -7.32 -10.59
C ALA A 174 -16.90 -7.19 -11.92
N SER A 175 -17.81 -8.09 -12.27
CA SER A 175 -18.59 -8.00 -13.49
C SER A 175 -20.03 -7.61 -13.21
N GLN A 176 -20.27 -6.41 -12.71
CA GLN A 176 -21.56 -5.79 -12.92
C GLN A 176 -21.52 -5.16 -14.31
N ASP A 177 -22.07 -5.88 -15.27
CA ASP A 177 -22.37 -5.34 -16.59
C ASP A 177 -23.30 -4.15 -16.38
N GLY A 178 -22.72 -2.94 -16.59
CA GLY A 178 -23.40 -1.72 -16.24
C GLY A 178 -24.51 -1.38 -17.20
N ASN A 179 -25.70 -1.84 -16.93
CA ASN A 179 -26.88 -1.14 -17.37
C ASN A 179 -26.98 0.14 -16.51
N THR A 180 -26.35 1.24 -16.97
CA THR A 180 -26.32 2.50 -16.24
C THR A 180 -27.63 3.23 -16.47
N ALA A 181 -28.45 3.29 -15.44
CA ALA A 181 -29.62 4.15 -15.41
C ALA A 181 -29.19 5.63 -15.56
N PRO A 182 -29.98 6.47 -16.22
CA PRO A 182 -29.80 7.92 -16.16
C PRO A 182 -29.75 8.37 -14.70
N ALA A 183 -28.98 9.41 -14.41
CA ALA A 183 -29.00 10.03 -13.08
C ALA A 183 -30.40 10.56 -12.76
N SER A 184 -30.73 10.63 -11.47
CA SER A 184 -32.04 11.15 -11.05
C SER A 184 -32.25 12.58 -11.52
N PRO A 185 -33.46 12.98 -11.85
CA PRO A 185 -33.79 14.38 -12.26
C PRO A 185 -33.31 15.40 -11.23
N GLU A 186 -33.40 15.08 -9.94
CA GLU A 186 -33.00 15.95 -8.84
C GLU A 186 -31.48 16.18 -8.87
N LEU A 187 -30.66 15.13 -9.10
CA LEU A 187 -29.23 15.28 -9.25
C LEU A 187 -28.87 16.12 -10.47
N VAL A 188 -29.50 15.86 -11.62
CA VAL A 188 -29.26 16.62 -12.84
C VAL A 188 -29.59 18.10 -12.64
N THR A 189 -30.71 18.40 -11.98
CA THR A 189 -31.14 19.77 -11.67
C THR A 189 -30.13 20.45 -10.74
N ALA A 190 -29.76 19.79 -9.63
CA ALA A 190 -28.80 20.35 -8.67
C ALA A 190 -27.43 20.65 -9.30
N VAL A 191 -26.94 19.78 -10.16
CA VAL A 191 -25.67 20.00 -10.90
C VAL A 191 -25.81 21.18 -11.88
N SER A 192 -26.93 21.25 -12.61
CA SER A 192 -27.21 22.33 -13.57
C SER A 192 -27.26 23.69 -12.87
N GLU A 193 -28.00 23.78 -11.75
CA GLU A 193 -28.11 24.99 -10.93
C GLU A 193 -26.78 25.42 -10.32
N ALA A 194 -25.98 24.47 -9.80
CA ALA A 194 -24.68 24.77 -9.24
C ALA A 194 -23.71 25.34 -10.27
N LEU A 195 -23.72 24.82 -11.51
CA LEU A 195 -22.94 25.36 -12.62
C LEU A 195 -23.45 26.75 -13.06
N SER A 196 -24.75 26.94 -13.14
CA SER A 196 -25.34 28.21 -13.54
C SER A 196 -25.11 29.34 -12.54
N SER A 197 -25.19 29.02 -11.24
CA SER A 197 -24.97 29.98 -10.14
C SER A 197 -23.50 30.22 -9.80
N GLY A 198 -22.58 29.39 -10.34
CA GLY A 198 -21.16 29.47 -10.02
C GLY A 198 -20.75 28.81 -8.68
N HIS A 199 -21.68 28.11 -7.99
CA HIS A 199 -21.35 27.30 -6.82
C HIS A 199 -20.37 26.18 -7.15
N ALA A 200 -20.36 25.69 -8.40
CA ALA A 200 -19.32 24.86 -8.95
C ALA A 200 -18.94 25.34 -10.35
N LYS A 201 -17.67 25.45 -10.67
CA LYS A 201 -17.21 25.79 -12.02
C LYS A 201 -17.08 24.57 -12.92
N VAL A 202 -16.90 23.41 -12.33
CA VAL A 202 -16.84 22.11 -13.00
C VAL A 202 -17.36 21.06 -12.03
N VAL A 203 -18.09 20.08 -12.55
CA VAL A 203 -18.56 18.93 -11.76
C VAL A 203 -17.99 17.65 -12.35
N VAL A 204 -17.39 16.82 -11.49
CA VAL A 204 -16.91 15.49 -11.86
C VAL A 204 -18.03 14.49 -11.63
N GLY A 205 -18.40 13.75 -12.66
CA GLY A 205 -19.49 12.77 -12.62
C GLY A 205 -19.27 11.62 -13.59
N TRP A 206 -20.11 10.61 -13.51
CA TRP A 206 -20.22 9.56 -14.50
C TRP A 206 -21.17 9.98 -15.60
N THR A 207 -20.75 9.85 -16.86
CA THR A 207 -21.61 10.21 -18.01
C THR A 207 -21.74 9.03 -18.97
N ARG A 208 -22.85 9.00 -19.70
CA ARG A 208 -23.04 8.08 -20.82
C ARG A 208 -22.05 8.42 -21.93
N SER A 209 -21.53 7.40 -22.58
CA SER A 209 -20.71 7.54 -23.78
C SER A 209 -21.53 7.11 -24.98
N ASP A 210 -21.54 7.90 -26.03
CA ASP A 210 -22.23 7.57 -27.29
C ASP A 210 -21.53 6.42 -28.04
N THR A 211 -20.26 6.17 -27.73
CA THR A 211 -19.43 5.18 -28.41
C THR A 211 -19.08 3.95 -27.57
N LEU A 212 -19.27 4.02 -26.25
CA LEU A 212 -18.93 2.95 -25.32
C LEU A 212 -20.17 2.51 -24.56
N SER A 213 -20.39 1.22 -24.44
CA SER A 213 -21.48 0.63 -23.64
C SER A 213 -21.34 0.88 -22.13
N ARG A 214 -20.22 1.46 -21.68
CA ARG A 214 -19.93 1.71 -20.25
C ARG A 214 -19.86 3.18 -19.95
N PRO A 215 -20.30 3.62 -18.74
CA PRO A 215 -20.14 4.99 -18.30
C PRO A 215 -18.65 5.35 -18.20
N ARG A 216 -18.37 6.61 -18.43
CA ARG A 216 -17.02 7.16 -18.29
C ARG A 216 -17.01 8.29 -17.26
N PRO A 217 -15.93 8.45 -16.49
CA PRO A 217 -15.76 9.63 -15.68
C PRO A 217 -15.53 10.85 -16.56
N SER A 218 -16.23 11.94 -16.29
CA SER A 218 -16.24 13.14 -17.13
C SER A 218 -16.26 14.42 -16.31
N TRP A 219 -15.87 15.50 -16.94
CA TRP A 219 -15.93 16.85 -16.43
C TRP A 219 -17.12 17.56 -17.09
N ILE A 220 -18.03 18.04 -16.28
CA ILE A 220 -19.26 18.72 -16.68
C ILE A 220 -19.04 20.19 -16.42
N THR A 221 -19.04 21.00 -17.46
CA THR A 221 -18.69 22.42 -17.40
C THR A 221 -19.83 23.33 -17.78
N THR A 222 -20.93 22.80 -18.33
CA THR A 222 -22.11 23.55 -18.68
C THR A 222 -23.37 22.91 -18.09
N PRO A 223 -24.40 23.71 -17.79
CA PRO A 223 -25.68 23.21 -17.25
C PRO A 223 -26.33 22.15 -18.15
N GLU A 224 -26.27 22.32 -19.48
CA GLU A 224 -26.86 21.38 -20.44
C GLU A 224 -26.17 20.01 -20.40
N ALA A 225 -24.87 20.00 -20.18
CA ALA A 225 -24.09 18.76 -20.12
C ALA A 225 -24.45 17.92 -18.88
N ALA A 226 -25.08 18.47 -17.85
CA ALA A 226 -25.55 17.72 -16.70
C ALA A 226 -26.57 16.62 -17.08
N ARG A 227 -27.30 16.77 -18.20
CA ARG A 227 -28.26 15.77 -18.70
C ARG A 227 -27.59 14.46 -19.13
N SER A 228 -26.26 14.47 -19.37
CA SER A 228 -25.48 13.25 -19.70
C SER A 228 -25.12 12.41 -18.49
N LEU A 229 -25.39 12.90 -17.28
CA LEU A 229 -25.11 12.17 -16.04
C LEU A 229 -25.86 10.85 -15.99
N VAL A 230 -25.16 9.86 -15.46
CA VAL A 230 -25.72 8.55 -15.15
C VAL A 230 -25.45 8.22 -13.68
N GLU A 231 -26.23 7.29 -13.16
CA GLU A 231 -26.01 6.82 -11.79
C GLU A 231 -24.57 6.28 -11.64
N PRO A 232 -23.93 6.58 -10.49
CA PRO A 232 -22.62 6.03 -10.21
C PRO A 232 -22.72 4.51 -10.12
N SER A 233 -22.32 3.81 -11.15
CA SER A 233 -22.33 2.35 -11.18
C SER A 233 -20.93 1.78 -11.26
N GLY A 234 -20.75 0.61 -10.65
CA GLY A 234 -19.52 -0.12 -10.72
C GLY A 234 -18.41 0.39 -9.80
N SER A 235 -17.21 -0.11 -10.04
CA SER A 235 -16.06 -0.04 -9.16
C SER A 235 -15.07 1.08 -9.48
N GLY A 236 -15.52 2.19 -10.07
CA GLY A 236 -14.69 3.39 -10.27
C GLY A 236 -14.77 4.32 -9.07
N ASN A 237 -13.75 5.18 -8.89
CA ASN A 237 -13.77 6.22 -7.85
C ASN A 237 -13.39 7.57 -8.45
N LEU A 238 -14.36 8.49 -8.49
CA LEU A 238 -14.23 9.79 -9.13
C LEU A 238 -13.21 10.72 -8.45
N ALA A 239 -12.94 10.53 -7.15
CA ALA A 239 -11.93 11.31 -6.45
C ALA A 239 -10.53 11.21 -7.09
N ARG A 240 -10.29 10.16 -7.92
CA ARG A 240 -9.08 10.04 -8.72
C ARG A 240 -8.86 11.22 -9.68
N LEU A 241 -9.93 11.80 -10.21
CA LEU A 241 -9.85 12.91 -11.17
C LEU A 241 -9.44 14.24 -10.50
N LEU A 242 -9.73 14.41 -9.21
CA LEU A 242 -9.38 15.62 -8.46
C LEU A 242 -7.87 15.85 -8.32
N LYS A 243 -7.07 14.82 -8.61
CA LYS A 243 -5.61 14.93 -8.66
C LYS A 243 -5.07 15.57 -9.94
N ASN A 244 -5.91 15.76 -10.95
CA ASN A 244 -5.49 16.39 -12.19
C ASN A 244 -5.07 17.86 -11.90
N PRO A 245 -3.84 18.28 -12.25
CA PRO A 245 -3.35 19.63 -11.98
C PRO A 245 -4.22 20.74 -12.63
N HIS A 246 -4.88 20.43 -13.75
CA HIS A 246 -5.78 21.38 -14.40
C HIS A 246 -7.07 21.59 -13.58
N LEU A 247 -7.65 20.51 -13.03
CA LEU A 247 -8.85 20.62 -12.19
C LEU A 247 -8.59 21.33 -10.87
N ARG A 248 -7.43 21.15 -10.27
CA ARG A 248 -7.06 21.82 -9.02
C ARG A 248 -7.06 23.36 -9.12
N ARG A 249 -7.00 23.90 -10.33
CA ARG A 249 -7.02 25.34 -10.60
C ARG A 249 -8.43 25.89 -10.87
N ILE A 250 -9.41 25.00 -11.05
CA ILE A 250 -10.79 25.35 -11.38
C ILE A 250 -11.64 25.14 -10.13
N LEU A 251 -11.78 26.19 -9.32
CA LEU A 251 -12.49 26.14 -8.04
C LEU A 251 -13.65 27.14 -8.02
N PRO A 252 -14.73 26.85 -7.30
CA PRO A 252 -15.08 25.61 -6.59
C PRO A 252 -15.30 24.43 -7.53
N LEU A 253 -14.96 23.21 -7.05
CA LEU A 253 -15.08 22.00 -7.83
C LEU A 253 -16.16 21.08 -7.24
N GLY A 254 -17.11 20.66 -8.07
CA GLY A 254 -18.17 19.72 -7.72
C GLY A 254 -17.77 18.27 -8.00
N ILE A 255 -18.26 17.36 -7.20
CA ILE A 255 -18.11 15.91 -7.41
C ILE A 255 -19.40 15.17 -7.04
N VAL A 256 -19.88 14.29 -7.93
CA VAL A 256 -20.92 13.31 -7.61
C VAL A 256 -20.29 12.20 -6.80
N ALA A 257 -20.68 12.05 -5.54
CA ALA A 257 -19.95 11.20 -4.59
C ALA A 257 -20.86 10.22 -3.84
N ARG A 258 -20.46 8.97 -3.79
CA ARG A 258 -20.93 7.94 -2.85
C ARG A 258 -20.02 7.89 -1.62
N SER A 259 -20.34 7.03 -0.67
CA SER A 259 -19.51 6.83 0.53
C SER A 259 -18.03 6.58 0.21
N SER A 260 -17.72 5.85 -0.84
CA SER A 260 -16.32 5.56 -1.25
C SER A 260 -15.57 6.81 -1.76
N GLU A 261 -16.25 7.72 -2.46
CA GLU A 261 -15.68 9.00 -2.87
C GLU A 261 -15.47 9.91 -1.67
N VAL A 262 -16.44 9.99 -0.74
CA VAL A 262 -16.32 10.81 0.49
C VAL A 262 -15.16 10.33 1.35
N LEU A 263 -15.02 9.02 1.59
CA LEU A 263 -13.86 8.45 2.28
C LEU A 263 -12.54 8.86 1.58
N SER A 264 -12.51 8.79 0.25
CA SER A 264 -11.32 9.17 -0.53
C SER A 264 -11.01 10.66 -0.41
N LEU A 265 -12.01 11.52 -0.43
CA LEU A 265 -11.86 12.98 -0.27
C LEU A 265 -11.29 13.30 1.12
N ASN A 266 -11.77 12.64 2.16
CA ASN A 266 -11.23 12.81 3.51
C ASN A 266 -9.75 12.44 3.59
N VAL A 267 -9.33 11.30 3.01
CA VAL A 267 -7.91 10.93 2.96
C VAL A 267 -7.09 11.96 2.16
N LEU A 268 -7.60 12.42 1.02
CA LEU A 268 -6.91 13.43 0.20
C LEU A 268 -6.79 14.78 0.93
N ALA A 269 -7.80 15.17 1.72
CA ALA A 269 -7.77 16.38 2.53
C ALA A 269 -6.77 16.24 3.71
N GLN A 270 -6.75 15.10 4.40
CA GLN A 270 -5.76 14.79 5.46
C GLN A 270 -4.31 14.87 4.95
N GLU A 271 -4.09 14.55 3.68
CA GLU A 271 -2.78 14.61 3.02
C GLU A 271 -2.52 15.96 2.32
N ALA A 272 -3.38 16.96 2.53
CA ALA A 272 -3.31 18.28 1.89
C ALA A 272 -3.24 18.21 0.34
N GLN A 273 -3.83 17.17 -0.25
CA GLN A 273 -3.89 17.02 -1.71
C GLN A 273 -5.10 17.71 -2.32
N VAL A 274 -6.15 17.94 -1.54
CA VAL A 274 -7.31 18.76 -1.90
C VAL A 274 -7.66 19.68 -0.73
N ASP A 275 -8.17 20.86 -1.05
CA ASP A 275 -8.73 21.77 -0.04
C ASP A 275 -10.22 21.44 0.15
N PRO A 276 -10.63 20.93 1.33
CA PRO A 276 -12.02 20.54 1.58
C PRO A 276 -13.01 21.70 1.42
N ALA A 277 -12.59 22.94 1.69
CA ALA A 277 -13.46 24.12 1.55
C ALA A 277 -13.77 24.46 0.09
N SER A 278 -13.00 23.96 -0.86
CA SER A 278 -13.17 24.19 -2.29
C SER A 278 -13.96 23.09 -3.00
N ILE A 279 -14.42 22.06 -2.27
CA ILE A 279 -15.14 20.91 -2.81
C ILE A 279 -16.63 20.99 -2.49
N VAL A 280 -17.44 20.90 -3.53
CA VAL A 280 -18.92 20.76 -3.45
C VAL A 280 -19.28 19.30 -3.71
N VAL A 281 -19.93 18.65 -2.78
CA VAL A 281 -20.33 17.25 -2.86
C VAL A 281 -21.81 17.14 -3.28
N PHE A 282 -22.06 16.51 -4.41
CA PHE A 282 -23.38 16.03 -4.79
C PHE A 282 -23.51 14.61 -4.23
N ALA A 283 -24.10 14.53 -3.05
CA ALA A 283 -24.14 13.29 -2.27
C ALA A 283 -25.15 12.31 -2.87
N VAL A 284 -24.70 11.11 -3.20
CA VAL A 284 -25.52 10.00 -3.67
C VAL A 284 -25.29 8.81 -2.74
N ALA A 285 -26.36 8.31 -2.17
CA ALA A 285 -26.28 7.13 -1.30
C ALA A 285 -25.92 5.87 -2.11
N ASP A 286 -25.47 4.83 -1.44
CA ASP A 286 -25.04 3.58 -2.10
C ASP A 286 -26.22 2.85 -2.78
N ASP A 287 -27.48 3.22 -2.44
CA ASP A 287 -28.70 2.78 -3.11
C ASP A 287 -29.05 3.60 -4.38
N GLY A 288 -28.22 4.57 -4.76
CA GLY A 288 -28.40 5.44 -5.93
C GLY A 288 -29.22 6.71 -5.66
N GLN A 289 -29.80 6.90 -4.46
CA GLN A 289 -30.63 8.07 -4.17
C GLN A 289 -29.77 9.34 -3.97
N PHE A 290 -30.14 10.42 -4.63
CA PHE A 290 -29.55 11.74 -4.39
C PHE A 290 -29.97 12.29 -3.03
N ARG A 291 -29.00 12.74 -2.23
CA ARG A 291 -29.20 13.22 -0.86
C ARG A 291 -29.01 14.73 -0.70
N GLY A 292 -28.60 15.42 -1.75
CA GLY A 292 -28.43 16.87 -1.77
C GLY A 292 -27.01 17.31 -2.13
N MET A 293 -26.87 18.62 -2.31
CA MET A 293 -25.61 19.31 -2.52
C MET A 293 -25.12 19.84 -1.17
N VAL A 294 -23.96 19.41 -0.73
CA VAL A 294 -23.39 19.72 0.60
C VAL A 294 -21.88 19.97 0.52
N ASP A 295 -21.30 20.52 1.58
CA ASP A 295 -19.83 20.53 1.75
C ASP A 295 -19.29 19.15 2.17
N LEU A 296 -17.97 18.97 2.12
CA LEU A 296 -17.34 17.70 2.45
C LEU A 296 -17.55 17.30 3.92
N ALA A 297 -17.59 18.26 4.86
CA ALA A 297 -17.77 17.98 6.29
C ALA A 297 -19.18 17.42 6.56
N THR A 298 -20.19 18.04 5.96
CA THR A 298 -21.58 17.58 6.02
C THR A 298 -21.74 16.21 5.34
N ALA A 299 -21.14 16.01 4.16
CA ALA A 299 -21.14 14.70 3.49
C ALA A 299 -20.50 13.62 4.36
N SER A 300 -19.37 13.92 4.99
CA SER A 300 -18.69 12.98 5.89
C SER A 300 -19.55 12.58 7.07
N THR A 301 -20.25 13.54 7.68
CA THR A 301 -21.14 13.27 8.82
C THR A 301 -22.34 12.45 8.42
N THR A 302 -23.00 12.80 7.30
CA THR A 302 -24.29 12.20 6.92
C THR A 302 -24.16 10.87 6.20
N MET A 303 -23.11 10.70 5.38
CA MET A 303 -22.93 9.50 4.55
C MET A 303 -22.11 8.40 5.23
N LEU A 304 -21.25 8.74 6.20
CA LEU A 304 -20.34 7.79 6.82
C LEU A 304 -20.77 7.33 8.24
N GLN A 305 -21.78 7.95 8.84
CA GLN A 305 -22.20 7.71 10.24
C GLN A 305 -22.64 6.26 10.52
N ASN A 306 -23.16 5.56 9.51
CA ASN A 306 -23.65 4.19 9.63
C ASN A 306 -22.65 3.13 9.16
N LEU A 307 -21.43 3.51 8.81
CA LEU A 307 -20.41 2.55 8.42
C LEU A 307 -19.89 1.79 9.65
N PRO A 308 -19.56 0.50 9.49
CA PRO A 308 -19.11 -0.32 10.60
C PRO A 308 -17.79 0.19 11.20
N ALA A 309 -17.72 0.24 12.54
CA ALA A 309 -16.48 0.64 13.23
C ALA A 309 -15.56 -0.56 13.53
N ASP A 310 -16.12 -1.77 13.55
CA ASP A 310 -15.46 -3.02 13.96
C ASP A 310 -14.80 -3.79 12.81
N ARG A 311 -15.04 -3.37 11.58
CA ARG A 311 -14.42 -3.92 10.36
C ARG A 311 -14.00 -2.81 9.40
N PRO A 312 -12.97 -3.04 8.54
CA PRO A 312 -12.57 -2.03 7.57
C PRO A 312 -13.69 -1.64 6.60
N VAL A 313 -13.90 -0.33 6.45
CA VAL A 313 -14.96 0.22 5.59
C VAL A 313 -14.65 0.11 4.10
N GLY A 314 -15.68 0.10 3.26
CA GLY A 314 -15.60 0.16 1.80
C GLY A 314 -15.31 -1.19 1.11
N PHE A 315 -14.98 -2.24 1.86
CA PHE A 315 -14.78 -3.57 1.30
C PHE A 315 -16.05 -4.41 1.40
N SER A 316 -16.33 -5.22 0.37
CA SER A 316 -17.44 -6.16 0.40
C SER A 316 -17.15 -7.39 1.27
N ASP A 317 -18.21 -8.06 1.76
CA ASP A 317 -18.09 -9.30 2.53
C ASP A 317 -17.37 -10.40 1.73
N ALA A 318 -17.55 -10.44 0.40
CA ALA A 318 -16.87 -11.38 -0.46
C ALA A 318 -15.35 -11.21 -0.47
N VAL A 319 -14.85 -9.98 -0.36
CA VAL A 319 -13.40 -9.72 -0.26
C VAL A 319 -12.84 -10.22 1.06
N PHE A 320 -13.56 -10.01 2.17
CA PHE A 320 -13.13 -10.52 3.48
C PHE A 320 -13.21 -12.04 3.53
N LYS A 321 -14.26 -12.67 2.98
CA LYS A 321 -14.35 -14.12 2.88
C LYS A 321 -13.16 -14.70 2.12
N ALA A 322 -12.81 -14.12 0.97
CA ALA A 322 -11.63 -14.55 0.19
C ALA A 322 -10.31 -14.36 0.96
N LEU A 323 -10.18 -13.28 1.73
CA LEU A 323 -9.03 -13.07 2.60
C LEU A 323 -8.96 -14.12 3.71
N ASP A 324 -10.08 -14.44 4.37
CA ASP A 324 -10.13 -15.42 5.45
C ASP A 324 -9.80 -16.82 4.94
N GLU A 325 -10.36 -17.22 3.79
CA GLU A 325 -10.03 -18.49 3.14
C GLU A 325 -8.54 -18.58 2.77
N LEU A 326 -7.95 -17.48 2.31
CA LEU A 326 -6.52 -17.41 2.01
C LEU A 326 -5.68 -17.51 3.29
N MET A 327 -6.04 -16.77 4.33
CA MET A 327 -5.30 -16.76 5.61
C MET A 327 -5.41 -18.08 6.38
N ALA A 328 -6.44 -18.89 6.12
CA ALA A 328 -6.56 -20.25 6.66
C ALA A 328 -5.54 -21.24 6.04
N LYS A 329 -4.94 -20.89 4.91
CA LYS A 329 -3.93 -21.74 4.25
C LYS A 329 -2.56 -21.60 4.92
N PRO A 330 -1.73 -22.67 4.87
CA PRO A 330 -0.34 -22.59 5.29
C PRO A 330 0.45 -21.49 4.54
N PRO A 331 1.50 -20.92 5.15
CA PRO A 331 2.30 -19.88 4.50
C PRO A 331 2.84 -20.25 3.11
N ALA A 332 3.27 -21.49 2.93
CA ALA A 332 3.78 -21.97 1.62
C ALA A 332 2.69 -21.90 0.53
N GLU A 333 1.45 -22.30 0.84
CA GLU A 333 0.34 -22.22 -0.13
C GLU A 333 -0.07 -20.77 -0.42
N ARG A 334 0.00 -19.88 0.59
CA ARG A 334 -0.23 -18.42 0.37
C ARG A 334 0.83 -17.84 -0.55
N TRP A 335 2.10 -18.24 -0.35
CA TRP A 335 3.21 -17.85 -1.22
C TRP A 335 2.97 -18.29 -2.66
N GLU A 336 2.69 -19.54 -2.89
CA GLU A 336 2.41 -20.08 -4.24
C GLU A 336 1.25 -19.34 -4.91
N PHE A 337 0.15 -19.14 -4.18
CA PHE A 337 -0.99 -18.36 -4.68
C PHE A 337 -0.57 -16.96 -5.14
N TRP A 338 0.15 -16.21 -4.28
CA TRP A 338 0.54 -14.84 -4.64
C TRP A 338 1.59 -14.79 -5.74
N MET A 339 2.48 -15.77 -5.84
CA MET A 339 3.44 -15.85 -6.95
C MET A 339 2.70 -16.11 -8.26
N GLU A 340 1.74 -17.02 -8.27
CA GLU A 340 0.88 -17.26 -9.44
C GLU A 340 0.09 -16.00 -9.83
N GLN A 341 -0.54 -15.32 -8.89
CA GLN A 341 -1.27 -14.09 -9.21
C GLN A 341 -0.35 -12.97 -9.69
N SER A 342 0.82 -12.82 -9.08
CA SER A 342 1.80 -11.81 -9.46
C SER A 342 2.38 -12.06 -10.86
N ALA A 343 2.59 -13.32 -11.24
CA ALA A 343 3.09 -13.70 -12.57
C ALA A 343 2.19 -13.20 -13.71
N LYS A 344 0.88 -13.06 -13.46
CA LYS A 344 -0.08 -12.52 -14.45
C LYS A 344 0.13 -11.02 -14.74
N CYS A 345 0.93 -10.32 -13.96
CA CYS A 345 1.06 -8.86 -14.05
C CYS A 345 1.93 -8.45 -15.24
N ILE A 346 1.33 -7.73 -16.19
CA ILE A 346 2.00 -7.19 -17.38
C ILE A 346 2.56 -5.78 -17.18
N LYS A 347 2.59 -5.27 -15.94
CA LYS A 347 3.06 -3.91 -15.61
C LYS A 347 2.35 -2.77 -16.36
N CYS A 348 1.09 -2.93 -16.70
CA CYS A 348 0.29 -1.88 -17.37
C CYS A 348 -0.03 -0.69 -16.46
N TYR A 349 0.16 -0.80 -15.14
CA TYR A 349 -0.12 0.22 -14.13
C TYR A 349 -1.57 0.76 -14.10
N ALA A 350 -2.53 0.08 -14.72
CA ALA A 350 -3.94 0.47 -14.68
C ALA A 350 -4.47 0.56 -13.22
N CYS A 351 -4.02 -0.34 -12.34
CA CYS A 351 -4.32 -0.31 -10.91
C CYS A 351 -3.81 0.95 -10.20
N ARG A 352 -2.68 1.51 -10.64
CA ARG A 352 -2.18 2.81 -10.18
C ARG A 352 -3.02 3.95 -10.75
N GLY A 353 -3.28 3.90 -12.04
CA GLY A 353 -4.05 4.92 -12.78
C GLY A 353 -5.47 5.12 -12.25
N SER A 354 -6.14 4.04 -11.83
CA SER A 354 -7.51 4.07 -11.32
C SER A 354 -7.63 4.43 -9.82
N CYS A 355 -6.55 4.31 -9.05
CA CYS A 355 -6.60 4.47 -7.60
C CYS A 355 -6.56 5.95 -7.18
N PRO A 356 -7.52 6.45 -6.38
CA PRO A 356 -7.48 7.81 -5.86
C PRO A 356 -6.29 8.05 -4.92
N MET A 357 -5.81 7.01 -4.23
CA MET A 357 -4.70 7.10 -3.27
C MET A 357 -3.31 6.98 -3.91
N CYS A 358 -3.18 6.54 -5.16
CA CYS A 358 -1.92 6.51 -5.90
C CYS A 358 -1.65 7.86 -6.58
N GLY A 359 -1.22 8.86 -5.82
CA GLY A 359 -1.11 10.25 -6.25
C GLY A 359 0.27 10.87 -6.17
N CYS A 360 1.32 10.07 -6.00
CA CYS A 360 2.68 10.57 -6.01
C CYS A 360 3.03 11.20 -7.37
N ASP A 361 3.62 12.41 -7.37
CA ASP A 361 4.08 13.08 -8.58
C ASP A 361 5.15 12.24 -9.29
N GLN A 362 5.99 11.55 -8.51
CA GLN A 362 6.93 10.56 -9.00
C GLN A 362 6.79 9.27 -8.18
N CYS A 363 6.33 8.21 -8.83
CA CYS A 363 6.28 6.89 -8.22
C CYS A 363 7.68 6.26 -8.16
N PHE A 364 7.91 5.36 -7.20
CA PHE A 364 9.18 4.62 -7.13
C PHE A 364 9.45 3.80 -8.41
N THR A 365 8.41 3.43 -9.16
CA THR A 365 8.53 2.76 -10.46
C THR A 365 8.95 3.70 -11.59
N ASP A 366 8.76 5.01 -11.43
CA ASP A 366 9.16 6.02 -12.42
C ASP A 366 10.62 6.46 -12.20
N LYS A 367 11.15 6.27 -10.97
CA LYS A 367 12.53 6.58 -10.61
C LYS A 367 13.44 5.39 -10.90
N ASN A 368 14.07 5.40 -12.05
CA ASN A 368 14.87 4.28 -12.54
C ASN A 368 16.39 4.52 -12.54
N GLN A 369 16.85 5.61 -11.89
CA GLN A 369 18.27 5.94 -11.79
C GLN A 369 18.61 6.44 -10.39
N PRO A 370 19.29 5.61 -9.57
CA PRO A 370 19.58 4.19 -9.78
C PRO A 370 18.32 3.34 -9.68
N GLN A 371 18.28 2.26 -10.45
CA GLN A 371 17.16 1.33 -10.41
C GLN A 371 17.16 0.54 -9.09
N TRP A 372 16.14 0.77 -8.26
CA TRP A 372 15.97 0.07 -7.00
C TRP A 372 15.27 -1.27 -7.16
N PHE A 373 14.31 -1.36 -8.07
CA PHE A 373 13.55 -2.56 -8.38
C PHE A 373 13.48 -2.80 -9.88
N PRO A 374 13.40 -4.06 -10.30
CA PRO A 374 13.13 -4.38 -11.70
C PRO A 374 11.80 -3.78 -12.14
N THR A 375 11.81 -3.07 -13.26
CA THR A 375 10.59 -2.55 -13.90
C THR A 375 10.03 -3.50 -14.95
N ALA A 376 10.75 -4.56 -15.27
CA ALA A 376 10.28 -5.63 -16.15
C ALA A 376 9.06 -6.37 -15.54
N ALA A 377 8.24 -6.94 -16.39
CA ALA A 377 7.13 -7.81 -16.01
C ALA A 377 7.67 -9.23 -15.73
N ASP A 378 8.59 -9.34 -14.77
CA ASP A 378 9.20 -10.57 -14.29
C ASP A 378 8.81 -10.86 -12.83
N GLY A 379 9.14 -12.04 -12.33
CA GLY A 379 8.81 -12.47 -10.98
C GLY A 379 9.22 -11.45 -9.91
N PRO A 380 10.51 -11.07 -9.80
CA PRO A 380 10.96 -10.12 -8.79
C PRO A 380 10.33 -8.73 -8.93
N GLY A 381 10.18 -8.25 -10.15
CA GLY A 381 9.59 -6.95 -10.42
C GLY A 381 8.11 -6.91 -10.07
N ASN A 382 7.36 -7.96 -10.40
CA ASN A 382 5.94 -8.07 -10.11
C ASN A 382 5.69 -8.21 -8.61
N PHE A 383 6.44 -9.07 -7.93
CA PHE A 383 6.38 -9.21 -6.46
C PHE A 383 6.64 -7.88 -5.76
N ALA A 384 7.76 -7.21 -6.08
CA ALA A 384 8.10 -5.93 -5.48
C ALA A 384 7.02 -4.87 -5.73
N TRP A 385 6.46 -4.80 -6.96
CA TRP A 385 5.39 -3.87 -7.29
C TRP A 385 4.15 -4.06 -6.41
N HIS A 386 3.64 -5.29 -6.34
CA HIS A 386 2.40 -5.56 -5.62
C HIS A 386 2.57 -5.40 -4.10
N LEU A 387 3.68 -5.87 -3.54
CA LEU A 387 4.00 -5.71 -2.12
C LEU A 387 4.11 -4.22 -1.75
N LEU A 388 4.97 -3.47 -2.44
CA LEU A 388 5.21 -2.06 -2.11
C LEU A 388 3.97 -1.21 -2.33
N ARG A 389 3.19 -1.48 -3.40
CA ARG A 389 1.93 -0.78 -3.62
C ARG A 389 0.93 -1.05 -2.50
N ALA A 390 0.75 -2.29 -2.08
CA ALA A 390 -0.13 -2.64 -0.96
C ALA A 390 0.32 -1.94 0.33
N PHE A 391 1.61 -1.95 0.61
CA PHE A 391 2.19 -1.27 1.76
C PHE A 391 1.97 0.25 1.72
N HIS A 392 2.21 0.90 0.58
CA HIS A 392 2.00 2.36 0.44
C HIS A 392 0.53 2.77 0.59
N LEU A 393 -0.40 1.84 0.38
CA LEU A 393 -1.83 2.07 0.55
C LEU A 393 -2.34 1.66 1.94
N ALA A 394 -1.50 1.10 2.81
CA ALA A 394 -1.89 0.74 4.17
C ALA A 394 -2.31 1.98 4.97
N GLY A 395 -3.52 1.95 5.52
CA GLY A 395 -4.14 3.09 6.20
C GLY A 395 -4.65 4.22 5.28
N ARG A 396 -4.59 4.03 3.96
CA ARG A 396 -5.07 5.01 2.96
C ARG A 396 -6.15 4.43 2.05
N CYS A 397 -6.15 3.11 1.86
CA CYS A 397 -7.08 2.42 0.98
C CYS A 397 -8.50 2.45 1.58
N VAL A 398 -9.45 2.96 0.81
CA VAL A 398 -10.88 3.06 1.18
C VAL A 398 -11.73 1.90 0.65
N GLY A 399 -11.13 0.82 0.15
CA GLY A 399 -11.84 -0.37 -0.29
C GLY A 399 -12.65 -0.25 -1.58
N CYS A 400 -12.56 0.84 -2.33
CA CYS A 400 -13.42 1.15 -3.47
C CYS A 400 -13.35 0.17 -4.67
N GLY A 401 -12.42 -0.78 -4.70
CA GLY A 401 -12.32 -1.80 -5.75
C GLY A 401 -11.78 -1.35 -7.10
N ALA A 402 -11.59 -0.06 -7.33
CA ALA A 402 -11.21 0.49 -8.64
C ALA A 402 -9.93 -0.12 -9.24
N CYS A 403 -8.95 -0.45 -8.40
CA CYS A 403 -7.69 -1.06 -8.85
C CYS A 403 -7.88 -2.50 -9.38
N GLN A 404 -8.74 -3.28 -8.76
CA GLN A 404 -9.06 -4.65 -9.20
C GLN A 404 -9.89 -4.63 -10.48
N ALA A 405 -10.90 -3.77 -10.54
CA ALA A 405 -11.73 -3.62 -11.74
C ALA A 405 -10.94 -3.14 -12.97
N ALA A 406 -9.93 -2.31 -12.76
CA ALA A 406 -9.07 -1.83 -13.84
C ALA A 406 -7.99 -2.83 -14.26
N CYS A 407 -7.79 -3.94 -13.52
CA CYS A 407 -6.72 -4.90 -13.80
C CYS A 407 -7.11 -5.83 -14.96
N PRO A 408 -6.45 -5.76 -16.13
CA PRO A 408 -6.77 -6.65 -17.25
C PRO A 408 -6.40 -8.12 -16.96
N ALA A 409 -5.44 -8.34 -16.08
CA ALA A 409 -5.01 -9.68 -15.63
C ALA A 409 -5.85 -10.21 -14.45
N ARG A 410 -6.87 -9.46 -14.00
CA ARG A 410 -7.79 -9.84 -12.93
C ARG A 410 -7.12 -10.28 -11.63
N ILE A 411 -5.98 -9.68 -11.29
CA ILE A 411 -5.27 -9.95 -10.03
C ILE A 411 -6.15 -9.50 -8.85
N PRO A 412 -6.30 -10.30 -7.77
CA PRO A 412 -7.18 -10.00 -6.65
C PRO A 412 -6.59 -8.92 -5.71
N LEU A 413 -6.36 -7.72 -6.24
CA LEU A 413 -5.69 -6.61 -5.55
C LEU A 413 -6.43 -6.12 -4.31
N ASN A 414 -7.77 -6.26 -4.29
CA ASN A 414 -8.57 -5.90 -3.13
C ASN A 414 -8.31 -6.79 -1.92
N VAL A 415 -7.93 -8.04 -2.11
CA VAL A 415 -7.59 -8.95 -1.01
C VAL A 415 -6.35 -8.46 -0.28
N LEU A 416 -5.29 -8.06 -0.99
CA LEU A 416 -4.11 -7.43 -0.38
C LEU A 416 -4.45 -6.12 0.33
N SER A 417 -5.31 -5.30 -0.29
CA SER A 417 -5.73 -4.04 0.31
C SER A 417 -6.57 -4.25 1.56
N ALA A 418 -7.45 -5.26 1.58
CA ALA A 418 -8.26 -5.63 2.74
C ALA A 418 -7.39 -6.16 3.89
N ALA A 419 -6.36 -6.95 3.58
CA ALA A 419 -5.39 -7.40 4.59
C ALA A 419 -4.72 -6.21 5.28
N MET A 420 -4.27 -5.20 4.51
CA MET A 420 -3.66 -4.01 5.06
C MET A 420 -4.64 -3.13 5.84
N ALA A 421 -5.88 -3.02 5.39
CA ALA A 421 -6.92 -2.29 6.11
C ALA A 421 -7.27 -2.99 7.44
N ARG A 422 -7.34 -4.34 7.45
CA ARG A 422 -7.53 -5.15 8.65
C ARG A 422 -6.38 -4.98 9.65
N SER A 423 -5.14 -4.99 9.17
CA SER A 423 -3.95 -4.72 9.98
C SER A 423 -3.98 -3.32 10.60
N ALA A 424 -4.33 -2.30 9.80
CA ALA A 424 -4.46 -0.91 10.28
C ALA A 424 -5.53 -0.77 11.37
N LEU A 425 -6.68 -1.42 11.20
CA LEU A 425 -7.74 -1.41 12.20
C LEU A 425 -7.33 -2.19 13.46
N LYS A 426 -6.81 -3.40 13.29
CA LYS A 426 -6.43 -4.29 14.41
C LYS A 426 -5.38 -3.68 15.33
N HIS A 427 -4.32 -3.12 14.78
CA HIS A 427 -3.18 -2.66 15.57
C HIS A 427 -3.29 -1.19 15.99
N PHE A 428 -4.02 -0.37 15.23
CA PHE A 428 -4.02 1.08 15.43
C PHE A 428 -5.42 1.70 15.56
N GLY A 429 -6.49 0.90 15.44
CA GLY A 429 -7.86 1.41 15.41
C GLY A 429 -8.12 2.37 14.26
N HIS A 430 -7.34 2.26 13.17
CA HIS A 430 -7.37 3.21 12.07
C HIS A 430 -8.22 2.69 10.90
N GLN A 431 -9.13 3.54 10.42
CA GLN A 431 -9.90 3.34 9.20
C GLN A 431 -9.73 4.53 8.25
N ALA A 432 -9.32 4.26 7.01
CA ALA A 432 -9.00 5.28 6.04
C ALA A 432 -10.20 6.18 5.70
N GLY A 433 -10.09 7.47 5.98
CA GLY A 433 -11.08 8.49 5.62
C GLY A 433 -12.36 8.48 6.47
N LEU A 434 -12.50 7.59 7.46
CA LEU A 434 -13.70 7.55 8.31
C LEU A 434 -13.76 8.75 9.26
N ASP A 435 -12.66 9.11 9.88
CA ASP A 435 -12.53 10.35 10.65
C ASP A 435 -11.94 11.45 9.77
N PRO A 436 -12.72 12.48 9.37
CA PRO A 436 -12.23 13.54 8.48
C PRO A 436 -11.11 14.40 9.11
N LYS A 437 -10.99 14.40 10.44
CA LYS A 437 -9.96 15.12 11.19
C LYS A 437 -8.75 14.24 11.53
N GLY A 438 -8.80 12.95 11.19
CA GLY A 438 -7.75 12.00 11.46
C GLY A 438 -6.45 12.32 10.70
N THR A 439 -5.36 11.71 11.13
CA THR A 439 -4.04 11.82 10.50
C THR A 439 -3.72 10.59 9.68
N SER A 440 -2.84 10.73 8.69
CA SER A 440 -2.33 9.58 7.93
C SER A 440 -1.59 8.60 8.84
N LEU A 441 -2.00 7.33 8.80
CA LEU A 441 -1.48 6.27 9.68
C LEU A 441 0.05 6.18 9.69
N GLN A 442 0.67 6.25 8.52
CA GLN A 442 2.12 6.05 8.39
C GLN A 442 2.96 7.30 8.73
N SER A 443 2.33 8.47 8.84
CA SER A 443 3.00 9.72 9.24
C SER A 443 2.82 10.07 10.71
N ASP A 444 1.95 9.34 11.41
CA ASP A 444 1.64 9.54 12.82
C ASP A 444 2.14 8.37 13.69
N PHE A 445 2.07 8.50 15.01
CA PHE A 445 2.38 7.45 15.98
C PHE A 445 1.68 7.72 17.32
N LYS A 446 1.52 6.67 18.11
CA LYS A 446 1.16 6.78 19.53
C LYS A 446 2.29 6.16 20.36
N PRO A 447 2.70 6.75 21.50
CA PRO A 447 3.77 6.19 22.35
C PRO A 447 3.50 4.75 22.80
N ASN A 448 2.23 4.37 22.94
CA ASN A 448 1.76 3.04 23.36
C ASN A 448 1.35 2.12 22.21
N ASP A 449 1.74 2.40 20.96
CA ASP A 449 1.54 1.44 19.87
C ASP A 449 2.24 0.11 20.20
N GLN A 450 1.64 -1.01 19.83
CA GLN A 450 2.12 -2.36 20.14
C GLN A 450 3.52 -2.65 19.59
N GLU A 451 4.34 -3.36 20.37
CA GLU A 451 5.73 -3.70 20.00
C GLU A 451 6.20 -5.07 20.47
N ASP A 452 5.28 -5.95 20.88
CA ASP A 452 5.58 -7.28 21.47
C ASP A 452 6.42 -8.19 20.57
N PHE A 453 6.46 -7.90 19.26
CA PHE A 453 7.21 -8.66 18.25
C PHE A 453 8.62 -8.11 18.01
N ILE A 454 9.03 -7.06 18.73
CA ILE A 454 10.36 -6.42 18.61
C ILE A 454 11.24 -6.91 19.76
N LEU A 455 12.41 -7.47 19.42
CA LEU A 455 13.36 -8.07 20.37
C LEU A 455 14.10 -7.04 21.25
#